data_c64212647e39c5ff3335e27dc8eb0643
#
_entry.id   c64212647e39c5ff3335e27dc8eb0643
#
_cell.length_a   1.000
_cell.length_b   1.000
_cell.length_c   1.000
_cell.angle_alpha   90.00
_cell.angle_beta   90.00
_cell.angle_gamma   90.00
#
_symmetry.space_group_name_H-M   'P 1'
#
loop_
_entity.id
_entity.type
_entity.pdbx_description
1 polymer ?
#
loop_
_entity_poly.entity_id
_entity_poly.type
_entity_poly.pdbx_seq_one_letter_code
_entity_poly.pdbx_strand_id
1 'polypeptide(L)'
;MNAKEYLNRVRFADISINTKSDELYHLKLKSLQVSPQSQSERVQSSGSGGDFTKIIDKIVLLQEKINEEIDQLVELKKQARTLIHRLTD
;
A
#
# COMPACT_ATOMS: atom_id res chain seq x y z
N MET A 1 -0.63 19.34 18.53
CA MET A 1 0.49 18.53 18.03
C MET A 1 1.73 19.40 17.92
N ASN A 2 2.83 18.96 18.51
CA ASN A 2 4.07 19.72 18.39
C ASN A 2 4.91 19.22 17.21
N ALA A 3 6.03 19.90 16.93
CA ALA A 3 6.85 19.58 15.78
C ALA A 3 7.39 18.15 15.83
N LYS A 4 7.77 17.72 17.03
CA LYS A 4 8.34 16.38 17.19
C LYS A 4 7.30 15.30 16.90
N GLU A 5 6.09 15.49 17.41
CA GLU A 5 5.00 14.55 17.14
C GLU A 5 4.65 14.51 15.66
N TYR A 6 4.62 15.67 15.03
CA TYR A 6 4.35 15.75 13.60
C TYR A 6 5.40 14.98 12.80
N LEU A 7 6.68 15.23 13.09
CA LEU A 7 7.75 14.54 12.38
C LEU A 7 7.70 13.04 12.57
N ASN A 8 7.37 12.59 13.79
CA ASN A 8 7.26 11.18 14.06
C ASN A 8 6.11 10.55 13.28
N ARG A 9 4.97 11.23 13.21
CA ARG A 9 3.82 10.73 12.46
C ARG A 9 4.13 10.63 10.97
N VAL A 10 4.81 11.63 10.43
CA VAL A 10 5.20 11.61 9.02
C VAL A 10 6.15 10.45 8.77
N ARG A 11 7.12 10.27 9.66
CA ARG A 11 8.10 9.19 9.52
C ARG A 11 7.43 7.81 9.57
N PHE A 12 6.53 7.62 10.52
CA PHE A 12 5.81 6.35 10.62
C PHE A 12 4.96 6.09 9.37
N ALA A 13 4.30 7.13 8.88
CA ALA A 13 3.50 7.00 7.68
C ALA A 13 4.36 6.62 6.48
N ASP A 14 5.50 7.28 6.32
CA ASP A 14 6.41 6.98 5.21
C ASP A 14 6.91 5.54 5.28
N ILE A 15 7.31 5.09 6.47
CA ILE A 15 7.80 3.72 6.65
C ILE A 15 6.69 2.72 6.34
N SER A 16 5.49 2.98 6.84
CA SER A 16 4.37 2.08 6.63
C SER A 16 4.01 1.98 5.15
N ILE A 17 3.94 3.13 4.47
CA ILE A 17 3.62 3.17 3.05
C ILE A 17 4.70 2.43 2.25
N ASN A 18 5.96 2.68 2.56
CA ASN A 18 7.06 2.02 1.85
C ASN A 18 7.05 0.52 2.06
N THR A 19 6.82 0.08 3.30
CA THR A 19 6.75 -1.35 3.62
C THR A 19 5.62 -2.03 2.86
N LYS A 20 4.45 -1.40 2.86
CA LYS A 20 3.31 -1.95 2.15
C LYS A 20 3.50 -1.92 0.65
N SER A 21 4.17 -0.90 0.14
CA SER A 21 4.47 -0.81 -1.30
C SER A 21 5.41 -1.93 -1.72
N ASP A 22 6.39 -2.27 -0.89
CA ASP A 22 7.28 -3.40 -1.15
C ASP A 22 6.51 -4.70 -1.16
N GLU A 23 5.61 -4.90 -0.20
CA GLU A 23 4.76 -6.07 -0.18
C GLU A 23 3.91 -6.17 -1.44
N LEU A 24 3.36 -5.04 -1.85
CA LEU A 24 2.53 -4.99 -3.05
C LEU A 24 3.34 -5.39 -4.28
N TYR A 25 4.56 -4.88 -4.37
CA TYR A 25 5.44 -5.22 -5.46
C TYR A 25 5.71 -6.73 -5.51
N HIS A 26 6.01 -7.32 -4.37
CA HIS A 26 6.26 -8.76 -4.29
C HIS A 26 5.02 -9.57 -4.64
N LEU A 27 3.86 -9.13 -4.21
CA LEU A 27 2.62 -9.80 -4.56
C LEU A 27 2.34 -9.74 -6.05
N LYS A 28 2.63 -8.60 -6.67
CA LYS A 28 2.45 -8.45 -8.10
C LYS A 28 3.39 -9.38 -8.88
N LEU A 29 4.63 -9.49 -8.42
CA LEU A 29 5.57 -10.42 -9.04
C LEU A 29 5.08 -11.86 -8.90
N LYS A 30 4.58 -12.19 -7.72
CA LYS A 30 4.05 -13.52 -7.48
C LYS A 30 2.85 -13.83 -8.37
N SER A 31 1.99 -12.84 -8.59
CA SER A 31 0.83 -13.02 -9.44
C SER A 31 1.22 -13.31 -10.88
N LEU A 32 2.35 -12.77 -11.32
CA LEU A 32 2.84 -13.07 -12.66
C LEU A 32 3.32 -14.50 -12.78
N GLN A 33 3.83 -15.06 -11.69
CA GLN A 33 4.30 -16.44 -11.69
C GLN A 33 3.15 -17.43 -11.68
N VAL A 34 2.02 -17.04 -11.12
CA VAL A 34 0.84 -17.91 -11.03
C VAL A 34 -0.23 -17.45 -11.98
N SER A 35 0.16 -16.89 -13.11
CA SER A 35 -0.81 -16.37 -14.05
C SER A 35 -1.66 -17.49 -14.66
N PRO A 36 -2.87 -17.18 -15.10
CA PRO A 36 -3.73 -18.17 -15.71
C PRO A 36 -3.11 -18.86 -16.91
N GLN A 37 -2.25 -18.16 -17.63
CA GLN A 37 -1.60 -18.74 -18.79
C GLN A 37 -0.71 -19.90 -18.42
N SER A 38 0.05 -19.75 -17.34
CA SER A 38 0.89 -20.83 -16.85
C SER A 38 0.06 -22.01 -16.41
N GLN A 39 -1.09 -21.72 -15.86
CA GLN A 39 -1.94 -22.76 -15.31
C GLN A 39 -2.66 -23.56 -16.35
N SER A 40 -2.87 -22.99 -17.51
CA SER A 40 -3.61 -23.69 -18.53
C SER A 40 -2.92 -24.97 -18.95
N GLU A 41 -1.66 -25.07 -18.73
CA GLU A 41 -0.93 -26.28 -19.05
C GLU A 41 -1.12 -27.39 -18.05
N ARG A 42 -1.63 -27.04 -16.90
CA ARG A 42 -1.76 -28.01 -15.81
C ARG A 42 -3.18 -28.39 -15.55
N VAL A 43 -3.89 -28.45 -16.40
CA VAL A 43 -5.27 -28.89 -16.40
C VAL A 43 -5.98 -29.03 -15.07
N GLN A 44 -5.43 -29.77 -14.17
CA GLN A 44 -6.13 -30.10 -12.92
C GLN A 44 -5.89 -29.11 -11.80
N SER A 45 -5.39 -27.99 -12.10
CA SER A 45 -4.97 -27.09 -11.03
C SER A 45 -6.08 -26.17 -10.57
N SER A 46 -7.14 -26.74 -10.09
CA SER A 46 -8.22 -25.94 -9.52
C SER A 46 -7.70 -25.12 -8.35
N GLY A 47 -6.76 -25.68 -7.59
CA GLY A 47 -6.13 -24.94 -6.53
C GLY A 47 -5.34 -23.75 -7.03
N SER A 48 -4.72 -23.87 -8.20
CA SER A 48 -3.94 -22.78 -8.76
C SER A 48 -4.80 -21.58 -9.10
N GLY A 49 -5.98 -21.81 -9.63
CA GLY A 49 -6.90 -20.74 -9.93
C GLY A 49 -7.32 -20.01 -8.66
N GLY A 50 -7.58 -20.78 -7.59
CA GLY A 50 -7.88 -20.18 -6.30
C GLY A 50 -6.74 -19.39 -5.74
N ASP A 51 -5.53 -19.90 -5.90
CA ASP A 51 -4.34 -19.19 -5.41
C ASP A 51 -4.15 -17.87 -6.14
N PHE A 52 -4.34 -17.85 -7.44
CA PHE A 52 -4.23 -16.63 -8.20
C PHE A 52 -5.26 -15.61 -7.74
N THR A 53 -6.49 -16.04 -7.54
CA THR A 53 -7.56 -15.17 -7.06
C THR A 53 -7.23 -14.60 -5.69
N LYS A 54 -6.70 -15.43 -4.79
CA LYS A 54 -6.32 -14.98 -3.46
C LYS A 54 -5.22 -13.93 -3.53
N ILE A 55 -4.26 -14.11 -4.41
CA ILE A 55 -3.18 -13.15 -4.58
C ILE A 55 -3.74 -11.83 -5.09
N ILE A 56 -4.62 -11.86 -6.06
CA ILE A 56 -5.25 -10.65 -6.59
C ILE A 56 -6.05 -9.94 -5.50
N ASP A 57 -6.79 -10.68 -4.70
CA ASP A 57 -7.54 -10.09 -3.59
C ASP A 57 -6.63 -9.38 -2.61
N LYS A 58 -5.51 -10.00 -2.29
CA LYS A 58 -4.53 -9.38 -1.39
C LYS A 58 -3.95 -8.11 -2.00
N ILE A 59 -3.68 -8.13 -3.30
CA ILE A 59 -3.17 -6.94 -3.99
C ILE A 59 -4.17 -5.81 -3.88
N VAL A 60 -5.45 -6.08 -4.12
CA VAL A 60 -6.49 -5.05 -4.06
C VAL A 60 -6.59 -4.49 -2.65
N LEU A 61 -6.64 -5.36 -1.65
CA LEU A 61 -6.75 -4.92 -0.25
C LEU A 61 -5.55 -4.09 0.17
N LEU A 62 -4.37 -4.52 -0.21
CA LEU A 62 -3.14 -3.80 0.15
C LEU A 62 -3.07 -2.45 -0.55
N GLN A 63 -3.51 -2.40 -1.80
CA GLN A 63 -3.56 -1.15 -2.54
C GLN A 63 -4.50 -0.16 -1.87
N GLU A 64 -5.66 -0.63 -1.40
CA GLU A 64 -6.60 0.22 -0.70
C GLU A 64 -6.01 0.78 0.59
N LYS A 65 -5.29 -0.06 1.34
CA LYS A 65 -4.64 0.40 2.57
C LYS A 65 -3.57 1.43 2.29
N ILE A 66 -2.79 1.23 1.24
CA ILE A 66 -1.77 2.20 0.85
C ILE A 66 -2.41 3.52 0.49
N ASN A 67 -3.48 3.49 -0.28
CA ASN A 67 -4.18 4.70 -0.68
C ASN A 67 -4.73 5.45 0.54
N GLU A 68 -5.31 4.73 1.50
CA GLU A 68 -5.79 5.34 2.73
C GLU A 68 -4.67 6.01 3.50
N GLU A 69 -3.53 5.35 3.61
CA GLU A 69 -2.40 5.91 4.35
C GLU A 69 -1.82 7.12 3.65
N ILE A 70 -1.77 7.10 2.33
CA ILE A 70 -1.33 8.26 1.56
C ILE A 70 -2.27 9.44 1.80
N ASP A 71 -3.58 9.19 1.78
CA ASP A 71 -4.55 10.24 2.03
C ASP A 71 -4.38 10.83 3.41
N GLN A 72 -4.15 9.98 4.42
CA GLN A 72 -3.92 10.45 5.78
C GLN A 72 -2.65 11.27 5.88
N LEU A 73 -1.60 10.86 5.17
CA LEU A 73 -0.35 11.62 5.17
C LEU A 73 -0.53 12.97 4.49
N VAL A 74 -1.25 13.01 3.38
CA VAL A 74 -1.54 14.26 2.69
C VAL A 74 -2.30 15.20 3.62
N GLU A 75 -3.29 14.68 4.33
CA GLU A 75 -4.07 15.50 5.26
C GLU A 75 -3.20 16.03 6.39
N LEU A 76 -2.33 15.19 6.92
CA LEU A 76 -1.40 15.60 7.97
C LEU A 76 -0.51 16.74 7.50
N LYS A 77 0.00 16.63 6.28
CA LYS A 77 0.86 17.69 5.72
C LYS A 77 0.09 18.97 5.46
N LYS A 78 -1.17 18.85 5.07
CA LYS A 78 -2.03 20.04 4.89
C LYS A 78 -2.22 20.76 6.21
N GLN A 79 -2.48 20.02 7.27
CA GLN A 79 -2.66 20.62 8.60
C GLN A 79 -1.41 21.36 9.03
N ALA A 80 -0.25 20.76 8.80
CA ALA A 80 1.00 21.40 9.15
C ALA A 80 1.24 22.65 8.34
N ARG A 81 0.92 22.62 7.06
CA ARG A 81 1.07 23.80 6.21
C ARG A 81 0.19 24.93 6.67
N THR A 82 -1.04 24.64 7.07
CA THR A 82 -1.95 25.63 7.60
C THR A 82 -1.39 26.28 8.86
N LEU A 83 -0.85 25.46 9.76
CA LEU A 83 -0.27 25.97 10.99
C LEU A 83 0.95 26.88 10.71
N ILE A 84 1.77 26.48 9.77
CA ILE A 84 2.94 27.26 9.39
C ILE A 84 2.50 28.61 8.82
N HIS A 85 1.49 28.62 7.97
CA HIS A 85 0.96 29.87 7.40
C HIS A 85 0.45 30.80 8.49
N ARG A 86 -0.22 30.24 9.50
CA ARG A 86 -0.69 31.07 10.62
C ARG A 86 0.45 31.67 11.39
N LEU A 87 1.54 30.94 11.52
CA LEU A 87 2.69 31.44 12.27
C LEU A 87 3.46 32.50 11.52
N THR A 88 3.44 32.45 10.21
CA THR A 88 4.22 33.41 9.40
C THR A 88 3.44 34.66 9.03
N ASP A 89 2.13 34.65 9.22
CA ASP A 89 1.31 35.84 9.03
C ASP A 89 1.30 36.67 10.29
#